data_031336994830b1b6fdddf9ba59c1fcd1
#
_entry.id   031336994830b1b6fdddf9ba59c1fcd1
#
_cell.length_a   1.000
_cell.length_b   1.000
_cell.length_c   1.000
_cell.angle_alpha   90.00
_cell.angle_beta   90.00
_cell.angle_gamma   90.00
#
_symmetry.space_group_name_H-M   'P 1'
#
loop_
_entity.id
_entity.type
_entity.pdbx_description
1 polymer ?
#
loop_
_entity_poly.entity_id
_entity_poly.type
_entity_poly.pdbx_seq_one_letter_code
_entity_poly.pdbx_strand_id
1 'polypeptide(L)'
;ACTWMSVDENGTPLCELPEFVGNPHAYVKLWKHHAAQRYADRMNQVALERGEDWLPFIGGKVSSESVFPKILQILHEAPRLYEATERFMEAGDWITCLLTGQEAHSRNIAGYKAQYVLDSYPTEDYLCAVDPRLKGLIGGKISTNVIPLSACVGRVSEEGAILSGLAEGTPVAPAMIDAQAAIPALDLTEEGDLLAVIGTSACYIVHSQKECCVPCVFGAAKGVVYPELYTYEAGQAGLGDSFDWFVRACLPASYSAEAEERELSVHALLREKAERLAVGESGLLAMDWFNGDRSLKNDGLSSMILGLTVQTKPEEIYRALLESTAYGARRIVENFEQNGIFVRAICATGGIAQKDPLMMQILADVTGREVRVGGAVQAGARGSAILGAVAGGLFRDLRKASGFFALPDHAVYQPDPERKARYDELYREYRMLYEQFSREDGVLDRLHRMRREASRH
;
A
#
# COMPACT_ATOMS: atom_id res chain seq x y z
N ALA A 1 -5.49 -9.11 0.61
CA ALA A 1 -5.74 -8.82 -0.80
C ALA A 1 -4.44 -8.50 -1.55
N CYS A 2 -4.51 -8.34 -2.87
CA CYS A 2 -3.34 -8.21 -3.75
C CYS A 2 -2.43 -9.45 -3.75
N THR A 3 -3.05 -10.61 -3.69
CA THR A 3 -2.41 -11.91 -3.60
C THR A 3 -2.95 -12.79 -4.72
N TRP A 4 -2.10 -13.11 -5.70
CA TRP A 4 -2.49 -13.86 -6.89
C TRP A 4 -2.15 -15.32 -6.78
N MET A 5 -3.00 -16.16 -7.32
CA MET A 5 -2.87 -17.60 -7.34
C MET A 5 -3.19 -18.19 -8.72
N SER A 6 -2.64 -19.37 -8.97
CA SER A 6 -2.95 -20.21 -10.12
C SER A 6 -4.02 -21.21 -9.71
N VAL A 7 -5.10 -21.30 -10.48
CA VAL A 7 -6.18 -22.28 -10.23
C VAL A 7 -6.43 -23.13 -11.49
N ASP A 8 -6.99 -24.32 -11.29
CA ASP A 8 -7.46 -25.20 -12.36
C ASP A 8 -8.85 -24.80 -12.89
N GLU A 9 -9.42 -25.60 -13.76
CA GLU A 9 -10.75 -25.42 -14.37
C GLU A 9 -11.90 -25.43 -13.33
N ASN A 10 -11.68 -26.04 -12.16
CA ASN A 10 -12.65 -26.12 -11.07
C ASN A 10 -12.46 -25.01 -10.03
N GLY A 11 -11.50 -24.11 -10.25
CA GLY A 11 -11.13 -23.06 -9.28
C GLY A 11 -10.29 -23.58 -8.12
N THR A 12 -9.74 -24.81 -8.19
CA THR A 12 -8.85 -25.38 -7.18
C THR A 12 -7.46 -24.78 -7.30
N PRO A 13 -6.86 -24.24 -6.22
CA PRO A 13 -5.47 -23.77 -6.25
C PRO A 13 -4.50 -24.89 -6.64
N LEU A 14 -3.61 -24.63 -7.59
CA LEU A 14 -2.69 -25.66 -8.08
C LEU A 14 -1.75 -26.19 -6.98
N CYS A 15 -1.50 -25.44 -5.91
CA CYS A 15 -0.73 -25.90 -4.76
C CYS A 15 -1.40 -27.05 -3.99
N GLU A 16 -2.70 -27.29 -4.19
CA GLU A 16 -3.44 -28.42 -3.59
C GLU A 16 -3.38 -29.69 -4.46
N LEU A 17 -2.97 -29.57 -5.72
CA LEU A 17 -2.85 -30.70 -6.61
C LEU A 17 -1.56 -31.49 -6.33
N PRO A 18 -1.61 -32.83 -6.23
CA PRO A 18 -0.46 -33.68 -5.86
C PRO A 18 0.80 -33.43 -6.71
N GLU A 19 0.63 -33.11 -7.99
CA GLU A 19 1.73 -32.88 -8.93
C GLU A 19 2.46 -31.54 -8.72
N PHE A 20 1.83 -30.56 -8.01
CA PHE A 20 2.38 -29.21 -7.79
C PHE A 20 2.63 -28.87 -6.32
N VAL A 21 2.22 -29.71 -5.36
CA VAL A 21 2.35 -29.44 -3.92
C VAL A 21 3.79 -29.11 -3.48
N GLY A 22 4.80 -29.66 -4.15
CA GLY A 22 6.23 -29.38 -3.88
C GLY A 22 6.81 -28.19 -4.66
N ASN A 23 6.02 -27.54 -5.53
CA ASN A 23 6.50 -26.45 -6.37
C ASN A 23 6.23 -25.10 -5.67
N PRO A 24 7.27 -24.32 -5.31
CA PRO A 24 7.10 -23.04 -4.62
C PRO A 24 6.33 -22.00 -5.46
N HIS A 25 6.28 -22.15 -6.79
CA HIS A 25 5.53 -21.27 -7.67
C HIS A 25 4.03 -21.55 -7.70
N ALA A 26 3.58 -22.75 -7.24
CA ALA A 26 2.17 -23.10 -7.17
C ALA A 26 1.43 -22.36 -6.05
N TYR A 27 2.17 -21.91 -5.05
CA TYR A 27 1.59 -21.18 -3.92
C TYR A 27 1.31 -19.72 -4.26
N VAL A 28 0.40 -19.12 -3.50
CA VAL A 28 -0.02 -17.73 -3.66
C VAL A 28 1.16 -16.76 -3.66
N LYS A 29 1.11 -15.78 -4.56
CA LYS A 29 2.11 -14.72 -4.68
C LYS A 29 1.63 -13.49 -3.94
N LEU A 30 2.08 -13.31 -2.69
CA LEU A 30 1.75 -12.14 -1.86
C LEU A 30 2.17 -10.83 -2.54
N TRP A 31 1.52 -9.72 -2.17
CA TRP A 31 1.88 -8.39 -2.66
C TRP A 31 3.38 -8.07 -2.46
N LYS A 32 3.95 -8.41 -1.29
CA LYS A 32 5.36 -8.23 -0.94
C LYS A 32 6.34 -9.24 -1.56
N HIS A 33 5.93 -10.02 -2.56
CA HIS A 33 6.80 -10.95 -3.26
C HIS A 33 7.61 -10.21 -4.33
N HIS A 34 8.87 -9.87 -4.01
CA HIS A 34 9.76 -9.08 -4.89
C HIS A 34 10.67 -9.93 -5.79
N ALA A 35 10.62 -11.26 -5.70
CA ALA A 35 11.46 -12.15 -6.52
C ALA A 35 11.18 -12.03 -8.04
N ALA A 36 10.05 -11.41 -8.42
CA ALA A 36 9.70 -11.12 -9.81
C ALA A 36 10.36 -9.83 -10.37
N GLN A 37 11.30 -9.19 -9.64
CA GLN A 37 11.86 -7.89 -10.03
C GLN A 37 12.48 -7.89 -11.43
N ARG A 38 13.29 -8.89 -11.79
CA ARG A 38 13.89 -8.99 -13.13
C ARG A 38 12.86 -9.02 -14.27
N TYR A 39 11.69 -9.55 -13.99
CA TYR A 39 10.57 -9.60 -14.94
C TYR A 39 9.85 -8.26 -15.02
N ALA A 40 9.71 -7.56 -13.91
CA ALA A 40 9.23 -6.17 -13.90
C ALA A 40 10.18 -5.26 -14.68
N ASP A 41 11.49 -5.41 -14.53
CA ASP A 41 12.50 -4.64 -15.27
C ASP A 41 12.39 -4.88 -16.78
N ARG A 42 12.21 -6.14 -17.21
CA ARG A 42 11.96 -6.48 -18.63
C ARG A 42 10.69 -5.82 -19.16
N MET A 43 9.60 -5.89 -18.40
CA MET A 43 8.33 -5.27 -18.77
C MET A 43 8.45 -3.74 -18.88
N ASN A 44 9.18 -3.12 -17.94
CA ASN A 44 9.47 -1.68 -17.97
C ASN A 44 10.25 -1.28 -19.21
N GLN A 45 11.29 -2.03 -19.55
CA GLN A 45 12.08 -1.78 -20.75
C GLN A 45 11.20 -1.78 -22.01
N VAL A 46 10.39 -2.82 -22.18
CA VAL A 46 9.50 -2.93 -23.34
C VAL A 46 8.45 -1.82 -23.36
N ALA A 47 7.86 -1.49 -22.20
CA ALA A 47 6.86 -0.43 -22.11
C ALA A 47 7.43 0.94 -22.48
N LEU A 48 8.65 1.25 -22.04
CA LEU A 48 9.35 2.49 -22.39
C LEU A 48 9.73 2.54 -23.88
N GLU A 49 10.28 1.44 -24.43
CA GLU A 49 10.66 1.35 -25.85
C GLU A 49 9.44 1.52 -26.78
N ARG A 50 8.27 1.07 -26.34
CA ARG A 50 7.02 1.16 -27.13
C ARG A 50 6.23 2.44 -26.87
N GLY A 51 6.51 3.16 -25.78
CA GLY A 51 5.77 4.35 -25.37
C GLY A 51 4.34 4.03 -24.95
N GLU A 52 4.15 2.98 -24.13
CA GLU A 52 2.81 2.55 -23.67
C GLU A 52 2.12 3.65 -22.88
N ASP A 53 0.90 4.00 -23.24
CA ASP A 53 0.12 5.13 -22.72
C ASP A 53 -0.38 4.92 -21.27
N TRP A 54 -0.52 3.68 -20.85
CA TRP A 54 -0.93 3.34 -19.47
C TRP A 54 0.22 3.48 -18.45
N LEU A 55 1.50 3.46 -18.89
CA LEU A 55 2.65 3.47 -18.00
C LEU A 55 2.70 4.69 -17.05
N PRO A 56 2.40 5.92 -17.49
CA PRO A 56 2.34 7.09 -16.60
C PRO A 56 1.30 6.95 -15.48
N PHE A 57 0.18 6.26 -15.71
CA PHE A 57 -0.87 6.06 -14.70
C PHE A 57 -0.47 5.14 -13.55
N ILE A 58 0.54 4.32 -13.76
CA ILE A 58 1.11 3.48 -12.68
C ILE A 58 2.40 4.06 -12.11
N GLY A 59 2.58 5.38 -12.21
CA GLY A 59 3.75 6.11 -11.69
C GLY A 59 5.01 5.93 -12.53
N GLY A 60 4.86 5.59 -13.81
CA GLY A 60 5.95 5.47 -14.78
C GLY A 60 6.75 4.16 -14.73
N LYS A 61 6.39 3.21 -13.87
CA LYS A 61 7.17 1.99 -13.68
C LYS A 61 6.29 0.82 -13.20
N VAL A 62 6.37 -0.33 -13.86
CA VAL A 62 5.76 -1.59 -13.40
C VAL A 62 6.49 -2.08 -12.15
N SER A 63 5.77 -2.38 -11.09
CA SER A 63 6.31 -2.94 -9.86
C SER A 63 6.35 -4.46 -9.89
N SER A 64 7.34 -5.07 -9.24
CA SER A 64 7.37 -6.52 -8.98
C SER A 64 6.17 -7.00 -8.14
N GLU A 65 5.48 -6.09 -7.45
CA GLU A 65 4.26 -6.39 -6.72
C GLU A 65 3.05 -6.67 -7.65
N SER A 66 3.09 -6.21 -8.90
CA SER A 66 2.01 -6.40 -9.88
C SER A 66 1.90 -7.85 -10.35
N VAL A 67 0.74 -8.23 -10.90
CA VAL A 67 0.46 -9.61 -11.30
C VAL A 67 1.29 -10.06 -12.50
N PHE A 68 1.46 -9.21 -13.53
CA PHE A 68 2.12 -9.64 -14.78
C PHE A 68 3.59 -10.03 -14.60
N PRO A 69 4.44 -9.32 -13.84
CA PRO A 69 5.79 -9.81 -13.52
C PRO A 69 5.78 -11.17 -12.82
N LYS A 70 4.81 -11.43 -11.95
CA LYS A 70 4.68 -12.72 -11.25
C LYS A 70 4.25 -13.83 -12.18
N ILE A 71 3.33 -13.55 -13.12
CA ILE A 71 2.94 -14.50 -14.17
C ILE A 71 4.13 -14.81 -15.08
N LEU A 72 4.88 -13.78 -15.49
CA LEU A 72 6.07 -13.96 -16.32
C LEU A 72 7.15 -14.77 -15.58
N GLN A 73 7.28 -14.60 -14.26
CA GLN A 73 8.13 -15.44 -13.42
C GLN A 73 7.68 -16.89 -13.47
N ILE A 74 6.39 -17.18 -13.29
CA ILE A 74 5.86 -18.54 -13.35
C ILE A 74 6.09 -19.15 -14.73
N LEU A 75 5.83 -18.41 -15.80
CA LEU A 75 6.05 -18.83 -17.18
C LEU A 75 7.51 -19.28 -17.43
N HIS A 76 8.48 -18.58 -16.86
CA HIS A 76 9.90 -18.86 -17.07
C HIS A 76 10.46 -19.91 -16.10
N GLU A 77 10.06 -19.88 -14.83
CA GLU A 77 10.65 -20.71 -13.77
C GLU A 77 9.87 -21.99 -13.52
N ALA A 78 8.58 -22.02 -13.90
CA ALA A 78 7.70 -23.19 -13.75
C ALA A 78 6.73 -23.34 -14.94
N PRO A 79 7.23 -23.55 -16.19
CA PRO A 79 6.39 -23.55 -17.39
C PRO A 79 5.26 -24.58 -17.36
N ARG A 80 5.49 -25.75 -16.78
CA ARG A 80 4.44 -26.79 -16.62
C ARG A 80 3.29 -26.31 -15.72
N LEU A 81 3.60 -25.52 -14.69
CA LEU A 81 2.60 -24.91 -13.83
C LEU A 81 1.81 -23.83 -14.60
N TYR A 82 2.51 -23.00 -15.40
CA TYR A 82 1.85 -22.01 -16.26
C TYR A 82 0.88 -22.66 -17.25
N GLU A 83 1.28 -23.76 -17.88
CA GLU A 83 0.43 -24.53 -18.80
C GLU A 83 -0.81 -25.09 -18.11
N ALA A 84 -0.64 -25.67 -16.91
CA ALA A 84 -1.72 -26.25 -16.10
C ALA A 84 -2.63 -25.19 -15.46
N THR A 85 -2.21 -23.92 -15.39
CA THR A 85 -3.04 -22.86 -14.85
C THR A 85 -4.18 -22.53 -15.82
N GLU A 86 -5.42 -22.75 -15.40
CA GLU A 86 -6.59 -22.34 -16.18
C GLU A 86 -6.86 -20.84 -15.97
N ARG A 87 -6.81 -20.38 -14.69
CA ARG A 87 -7.00 -18.96 -14.35
C ARG A 87 -5.93 -18.48 -13.37
N PHE A 88 -5.48 -17.23 -13.58
CA PHE A 88 -4.81 -16.44 -12.56
C PHE A 88 -5.85 -15.56 -11.88
N MET A 89 -6.09 -15.80 -10.59
CA MET A 89 -7.10 -15.10 -9.80
C MET A 89 -6.47 -14.38 -8.61
N GLU A 90 -7.02 -13.24 -8.25
CA GLU A 90 -6.71 -12.61 -6.98
C GLU A 90 -7.47 -13.31 -5.87
N ALA A 91 -6.86 -13.47 -4.69
CA ALA A 91 -7.43 -14.26 -3.60
C ALA A 91 -8.81 -13.77 -3.14
N GLY A 92 -9.05 -12.46 -3.13
CA GLY A 92 -10.36 -11.91 -2.80
C GLY A 92 -11.42 -12.23 -3.86
N ASP A 93 -11.05 -12.13 -5.14
CA ASP A 93 -11.94 -12.50 -6.26
C ASP A 93 -12.17 -14.01 -6.29
N TRP A 94 -11.16 -14.82 -5.95
CA TRP A 94 -11.31 -16.27 -5.80
C TRP A 94 -12.30 -16.64 -4.68
N ILE A 95 -12.24 -15.96 -3.52
CA ILE A 95 -13.19 -16.19 -2.41
C ILE A 95 -14.62 -15.83 -2.86
N THR A 96 -14.80 -14.73 -3.57
CA THR A 96 -16.13 -14.37 -4.08
C THR A 96 -16.64 -15.37 -5.13
N CYS A 97 -15.74 -15.91 -5.95
CA CYS A 97 -16.05 -16.99 -6.90
C CYS A 97 -16.46 -18.28 -6.18
N LEU A 98 -15.75 -18.72 -5.14
CA LEU A 98 -16.12 -19.87 -4.32
C LEU A 98 -17.50 -19.72 -3.67
N LEU A 99 -17.84 -18.51 -3.23
CA LEU A 99 -19.13 -18.25 -2.59
C LEU A 99 -20.30 -18.25 -3.58
N THR A 100 -20.07 -17.82 -4.84
CA THR A 100 -21.14 -17.53 -5.79
C THR A 100 -21.18 -18.45 -7.00
N GLY A 101 -20.11 -19.19 -7.27
CA GLY A 101 -19.89 -19.92 -8.53
C GLY A 101 -19.67 -19.00 -9.73
N GLN A 102 -19.45 -17.68 -9.53
CA GLN A 102 -19.31 -16.69 -10.60
C GLN A 102 -17.93 -16.06 -10.59
N GLU A 103 -17.23 -16.10 -11.72
CA GLU A 103 -15.94 -15.45 -11.90
C GLU A 103 -16.14 -13.97 -12.25
N ALA A 104 -15.66 -13.08 -11.38
CA ALA A 104 -15.58 -11.66 -11.64
C ALA A 104 -14.34 -11.07 -10.97
N HIS A 105 -13.69 -10.11 -11.62
CA HIS A 105 -12.55 -9.38 -11.06
C HIS A 105 -13.01 -8.04 -10.51
N SER A 106 -12.63 -7.74 -9.29
CA SER A 106 -12.86 -6.43 -8.70
C SER A 106 -12.08 -5.37 -9.45
N ARG A 107 -12.76 -4.33 -9.96
CA ARG A 107 -12.12 -3.16 -10.57
C ARG A 107 -11.10 -2.50 -9.64
N ASN A 108 -11.37 -2.52 -8.35
CA ASN A 108 -10.47 -1.98 -7.34
C ASN A 108 -9.11 -2.68 -7.35
N ILE A 109 -9.09 -4.00 -7.35
CA ILE A 109 -7.86 -4.79 -7.35
C ILE A 109 -7.20 -4.78 -8.73
N ALA A 110 -7.98 -4.95 -9.80
CA ALA A 110 -7.48 -4.94 -11.17
C ALA A 110 -6.78 -3.62 -11.53
N GLY A 111 -7.33 -2.48 -11.11
CA GLY A 111 -6.75 -1.15 -11.35
C GLY A 111 -5.38 -0.97 -10.75
N TYR A 112 -5.14 -1.48 -9.53
CA TYR A 112 -3.88 -1.29 -8.82
C TYR A 112 -2.85 -2.39 -9.02
N LYS A 113 -3.28 -3.63 -9.22
CA LYS A 113 -2.36 -4.77 -9.24
C LYS A 113 -2.27 -5.49 -10.57
N ALA A 114 -3.22 -5.24 -11.49
CA ALA A 114 -3.22 -5.83 -12.83
C ALA A 114 -3.24 -4.78 -13.97
N GLN A 115 -2.80 -3.54 -13.70
CA GLN A 115 -2.68 -2.46 -14.69
C GLN A 115 -3.96 -2.20 -15.50
N TYR A 116 -5.13 -2.39 -14.87
CA TYR A 116 -6.42 -2.06 -15.47
C TYR A 116 -6.76 -0.58 -15.23
N VAL A 117 -6.05 0.32 -15.93
CA VAL A 117 -6.09 1.77 -15.60
C VAL A 117 -6.88 2.62 -16.59
N LEU A 118 -6.89 2.26 -17.88
CA LEU A 118 -7.62 2.92 -18.95
C LEU A 118 -8.82 2.08 -19.42
N ASP A 119 -9.59 1.55 -18.48
CA ASP A 119 -10.70 0.62 -18.76
C ASP A 119 -10.30 -0.65 -19.53
N SER A 120 -9.01 -0.98 -19.52
CA SER A 120 -8.46 -2.16 -20.17
C SER A 120 -7.22 -2.68 -19.46
N TYR A 121 -6.94 -3.96 -19.65
CA TYR A 121 -5.64 -4.53 -19.36
C TYR A 121 -4.61 -4.09 -20.42
N PRO A 122 -3.28 -4.24 -20.16
CA PRO A 122 -2.26 -4.06 -21.19
C PRO A 122 -2.58 -4.88 -22.43
N THR A 123 -2.26 -4.30 -23.60
CA THR A 123 -2.60 -4.92 -24.90
C THR A 123 -1.88 -6.25 -25.12
N GLU A 124 -2.47 -7.15 -25.91
CA GLU A 124 -1.83 -8.40 -26.33
C GLU A 124 -0.51 -8.13 -27.06
N ASP A 125 -0.46 -7.09 -27.91
CA ASP A 125 0.75 -6.69 -28.62
C ASP A 125 1.90 -6.33 -27.68
N TYR A 126 1.61 -5.59 -26.60
CA TYR A 126 2.61 -5.30 -25.57
C TYR A 126 3.04 -6.58 -24.85
N LEU A 127 2.10 -7.39 -24.40
CA LEU A 127 2.41 -8.64 -23.69
C LEU A 127 3.24 -9.59 -24.55
N CYS A 128 2.90 -9.73 -25.86
CA CYS A 128 3.69 -10.52 -26.81
C CYS A 128 5.08 -9.94 -27.08
N ALA A 129 5.24 -8.61 -27.02
CA ALA A 129 6.56 -7.97 -27.13
C ALA A 129 7.45 -8.24 -25.89
N VAL A 130 6.83 -8.41 -24.71
CA VAL A 130 7.54 -8.83 -23.48
C VAL A 130 7.97 -10.30 -23.61
N ASP A 131 7.03 -11.20 -23.93
CA ASP A 131 7.27 -12.61 -24.19
C ASP A 131 6.14 -13.17 -25.10
N PRO A 132 6.45 -13.75 -26.28
CA PRO A 132 5.42 -14.26 -27.22
C PRO A 132 4.49 -15.33 -26.63
N ARG A 133 4.92 -16.03 -25.57
CA ARG A 133 4.12 -17.06 -24.87
C ARG A 133 2.99 -16.46 -24.03
N LEU A 134 2.96 -15.13 -23.82
CA LEU A 134 1.85 -14.44 -23.17
C LEU A 134 0.66 -14.19 -24.10
N LYS A 135 0.75 -14.62 -25.38
CA LYS A 135 -0.38 -14.55 -26.32
C LYS A 135 -1.60 -15.23 -25.73
N GLY A 136 -2.75 -14.54 -25.77
CA GLY A 136 -4.01 -15.04 -25.23
C GLY A 136 -4.09 -15.06 -23.69
N LEU A 137 -3.15 -14.45 -22.97
CA LEU A 137 -3.19 -14.38 -21.51
C LEU A 137 -4.47 -13.68 -21.04
N ILE A 138 -4.77 -12.50 -21.61
CA ILE A 138 -6.01 -11.77 -21.33
C ILE A 138 -7.17 -12.43 -22.05
N GLY A 139 -8.24 -12.74 -21.37
CA GLY A 139 -9.39 -13.48 -21.85
C GLY A 139 -9.23 -15.01 -21.74
N GLY A 140 -8.01 -15.54 -21.89
CA GLY A 140 -7.71 -16.96 -21.71
C GLY A 140 -7.45 -17.34 -20.26
N LYS A 141 -6.45 -16.73 -19.62
CA LYS A 141 -6.04 -17.05 -18.22
C LYS A 141 -6.34 -15.93 -17.23
N ILE A 142 -6.62 -14.71 -17.67
CA ILE A 142 -7.14 -13.60 -16.86
C ILE A 142 -8.49 -13.20 -17.45
N SER A 143 -9.54 -13.26 -16.65
CA SER A 143 -10.90 -12.88 -17.09
C SER A 143 -10.97 -11.38 -17.38
N THR A 144 -11.74 -11.03 -18.41
CA THR A 144 -12.07 -9.64 -18.75
C THR A 144 -13.35 -9.14 -18.07
N ASN A 145 -14.01 -9.97 -17.25
CA ASN A 145 -15.20 -9.59 -16.50
C ASN A 145 -14.77 -8.77 -15.24
N VAL A 146 -14.48 -7.49 -15.45
CA VAL A 146 -14.09 -6.54 -14.39
C VAL A 146 -15.30 -5.73 -13.98
N ILE A 147 -15.67 -5.80 -12.69
CA ILE A 147 -16.88 -5.18 -12.14
C ILE A 147 -16.55 -4.10 -11.10
N PRO A 148 -17.34 -3.00 -11.01
CA PRO A 148 -17.14 -1.95 -10.02
C PRO A 148 -17.55 -2.41 -8.61
N LEU A 149 -17.04 -1.74 -7.57
CA LEU A 149 -17.35 -2.05 -6.18
C LEU A 149 -18.84 -1.87 -5.83
N SER A 150 -19.58 -1.09 -6.59
CA SER A 150 -21.04 -0.92 -6.41
C SER A 150 -21.87 -2.08 -6.97
N ALA A 151 -21.25 -3.02 -7.69
CA ALA A 151 -21.94 -4.19 -8.22
C ALA A 151 -22.12 -5.29 -7.16
N CYS A 152 -22.94 -6.26 -7.49
CA CYS A 152 -23.04 -7.55 -6.81
C CYS A 152 -22.35 -8.58 -7.69
N VAL A 153 -21.37 -9.35 -7.15
CA VAL A 153 -20.72 -10.44 -7.88
C VAL A 153 -21.75 -11.51 -8.24
N GLY A 154 -22.60 -11.82 -7.29
CA GLY A 154 -23.61 -12.86 -7.37
C GLY A 154 -24.24 -13.09 -6.00
N ARG A 155 -24.90 -14.23 -5.87
CA ARG A 155 -25.49 -14.68 -4.60
C ARG A 155 -24.80 -15.96 -4.17
N VAL A 156 -24.69 -16.15 -2.84
CA VAL A 156 -24.14 -17.38 -2.27
C VAL A 156 -24.88 -18.59 -2.86
N SER A 157 -24.14 -19.49 -3.50
CA SER A 157 -24.64 -20.75 -4.05
C SER A 157 -24.87 -21.78 -2.96
N GLU A 158 -25.46 -22.94 -3.30
CA GLU A 158 -25.60 -24.07 -2.37
C GLU A 158 -24.23 -24.50 -1.84
N GLU A 159 -23.22 -24.67 -2.73
CA GLU A 159 -21.86 -25.02 -2.35
C GLU A 159 -21.21 -23.93 -1.48
N GLY A 160 -21.40 -22.66 -1.85
CA GLY A 160 -20.91 -21.52 -1.07
C GLY A 160 -21.53 -21.47 0.33
N ALA A 161 -22.81 -21.82 0.47
CA ALA A 161 -23.49 -21.90 1.76
C ALA A 161 -22.92 -23.02 2.64
N ILE A 162 -22.69 -24.19 2.06
CA ILE A 162 -22.06 -25.34 2.76
C ILE A 162 -20.64 -24.96 3.23
N LEU A 163 -19.85 -24.31 2.37
CA LEU A 163 -18.47 -23.93 2.66
C LEU A 163 -18.37 -22.86 3.76
N SER A 164 -19.25 -21.85 3.73
CA SER A 164 -19.13 -20.64 4.56
C SER A 164 -20.05 -20.61 5.76
N GLY A 165 -21.14 -21.38 5.76
CA GLY A 165 -22.24 -21.28 6.73
C GLY A 165 -23.15 -20.09 6.51
N LEU A 166 -22.98 -19.31 5.44
CA LEU A 166 -23.89 -18.23 5.05
C LEU A 166 -25.18 -18.81 4.47
N ALA A 167 -26.27 -18.04 4.55
CA ALA A 167 -27.52 -18.44 3.90
C ALA A 167 -27.36 -18.39 2.37
N GLU A 168 -27.85 -19.42 1.67
CA GLU A 168 -27.99 -19.41 0.22
C GLU A 168 -28.78 -18.17 -0.25
N GLY A 169 -28.38 -17.60 -1.38
CA GLY A 169 -29.00 -16.40 -1.93
C GLY A 169 -28.52 -15.10 -1.29
N THR A 170 -27.64 -15.12 -0.29
CA THR A 170 -27.04 -13.90 0.28
C THR A 170 -26.21 -13.18 -0.79
N PRO A 171 -26.44 -11.86 -1.04
CA PRO A 171 -25.66 -11.09 -2.01
C PRO A 171 -24.18 -10.97 -1.61
N VAL A 172 -23.27 -11.07 -2.58
CA VAL A 172 -21.82 -11.01 -2.37
C VAL A 172 -21.24 -9.78 -3.07
N ALA A 173 -20.60 -8.89 -2.31
CA ALA A 173 -19.89 -7.72 -2.83
C ALA A 173 -18.57 -8.13 -3.49
N PRO A 174 -18.07 -7.33 -4.47
CA PRO A 174 -16.70 -7.48 -4.99
C PRO A 174 -15.65 -7.31 -3.88
N ALA A 175 -14.54 -8.00 -4.00
CA ALA A 175 -13.41 -7.83 -3.07
C ALA A 175 -12.79 -6.44 -3.20
N MET A 176 -12.18 -5.94 -2.12
CA MET A 176 -11.51 -4.64 -2.06
C MET A 176 -10.15 -4.78 -1.40
N ILE A 177 -9.19 -3.95 -1.82
CA ILE A 177 -7.88 -3.82 -1.18
C ILE A 177 -8.08 -3.36 0.27
N ASP A 178 -7.45 -4.04 1.22
CA ASP A 178 -7.65 -3.85 2.67
C ASP A 178 -7.41 -2.39 3.13
N ALA A 179 -6.34 -1.76 2.65
CA ALA A 179 -6.08 -0.35 2.94
C ALA A 179 -7.19 0.56 2.40
N GLN A 180 -7.71 0.29 1.20
CA GLN A 180 -8.76 1.08 0.57
C GLN A 180 -10.14 0.81 1.17
N ALA A 181 -10.34 -0.35 1.79
CA ALA A 181 -11.59 -0.67 2.49
C ALA A 181 -11.86 0.30 3.67
N ALA A 182 -10.84 0.98 4.18
CA ALA A 182 -11.03 2.03 5.17
C ALA A 182 -11.74 3.29 4.61
N ILE A 183 -11.69 3.54 3.30
CA ILE A 183 -12.27 4.73 2.67
C ILE A 183 -13.77 4.89 2.99
N PRO A 184 -14.64 3.91 2.67
CA PRO A 184 -16.06 4.03 3.00
C PRO A 184 -16.34 3.99 4.51
N ALA A 185 -15.48 3.35 5.32
CA ALA A 185 -15.66 3.30 6.76
C ALA A 185 -15.41 4.65 7.46
N LEU A 186 -14.58 5.51 6.84
CA LEU A 186 -14.19 6.83 7.33
C LEU A 186 -14.89 7.97 6.59
N ASP A 187 -15.87 7.64 5.73
CA ASP A 187 -16.66 8.58 4.93
C ASP A 187 -15.80 9.53 4.06
N LEU A 188 -14.70 9.00 3.52
CA LEU A 188 -13.81 9.78 2.65
C LEU A 188 -14.38 9.77 1.22
N THR A 189 -15.44 10.53 1.03
CA THR A 189 -16.21 10.59 -0.23
C THR A 189 -15.87 11.81 -1.07
N GLU A 190 -15.16 12.78 -0.50
CA GLU A 190 -14.88 14.06 -1.12
C GLU A 190 -13.45 14.14 -1.67
N GLU A 191 -13.27 14.99 -2.68
CA GLU A 191 -11.96 15.31 -3.23
C GLU A 191 -11.09 16.02 -2.18
N GLY A 192 -9.82 15.64 -2.11
CA GLY A 192 -8.83 16.28 -1.24
C GLY A 192 -8.70 15.69 0.15
N ASP A 193 -9.56 14.77 0.57
CA ASP A 193 -9.33 14.01 1.80
C ASP A 193 -8.34 12.88 1.52
N LEU A 194 -7.17 12.97 2.18
CA LEU A 194 -6.11 11.98 2.07
C LEU A 194 -6.27 10.94 3.17
N LEU A 195 -6.57 9.71 2.82
CA LEU A 195 -6.46 8.57 3.75
C LEU A 195 -4.99 8.25 4.00
N ALA A 196 -4.60 8.17 5.27
CA ALA A 196 -3.31 7.66 5.71
C ALA A 196 -3.51 6.39 6.57
N VAL A 197 -3.24 5.21 6.01
CA VAL A 197 -3.25 3.95 6.76
C VAL A 197 -1.86 3.74 7.33
N ILE A 198 -1.69 3.93 8.65
CA ILE A 198 -0.40 3.98 9.33
C ILE A 198 -0.21 2.75 10.22
N GLY A 199 0.68 1.86 9.80
CA GLY A 199 1.03 0.61 10.50
C GLY A 199 2.51 0.27 10.32
N THR A 200 2.82 -0.97 10.02
CA THR A 200 4.18 -1.44 9.65
C THR A 200 4.75 -0.65 8.47
N SER A 201 3.90 -0.33 7.51
CA SER A 201 4.12 0.63 6.42
C SER A 201 3.00 1.66 6.44
N ALA A 202 3.10 2.69 5.60
CA ALA A 202 1.99 3.61 5.39
C ALA A 202 1.54 3.61 3.93
N CYS A 203 0.20 3.68 3.74
CA CYS A 203 -0.42 3.93 2.46
C CYS A 203 -1.15 5.27 2.51
N TYR A 204 -0.95 6.10 1.51
CA TYR A 204 -1.57 7.40 1.34
C TYR A 204 -2.44 7.38 0.10
N ILE A 205 -3.73 7.58 0.27
CA ILE A 205 -4.73 7.43 -0.80
C ILE A 205 -5.58 8.70 -0.86
N VAL A 206 -5.68 9.31 -2.04
CA VAL A 206 -6.46 10.52 -2.25
C VAL A 206 -7.33 10.38 -3.49
N HIS A 207 -8.51 10.96 -3.45
CA HIS A 207 -9.43 11.04 -4.58
C HIS A 207 -9.36 12.39 -5.28
N SER A 208 -9.48 12.39 -6.61
CA SER A 208 -9.63 13.60 -7.42
C SER A 208 -10.52 13.36 -8.64
N GLN A 209 -11.20 14.40 -9.09
CA GLN A 209 -11.90 14.40 -10.39
C GLN A 209 -10.94 14.52 -11.57
N LYS A 210 -9.71 14.98 -11.33
CA LYS A 210 -8.71 15.19 -12.37
C LYS A 210 -8.02 13.88 -12.74
N GLU A 211 -7.83 13.70 -14.03
CA GLU A 211 -6.92 12.70 -14.57
C GLU A 211 -5.51 13.31 -14.64
N CYS A 212 -4.61 12.78 -13.82
CA CYS A 212 -3.23 13.24 -13.78
C CYS A 212 -2.27 12.06 -13.77
N CYS A 213 -1.17 12.19 -14.50
CA CYS A 213 -0.04 11.27 -14.39
C CYS A 213 0.88 11.77 -13.28
N VAL A 214 0.74 11.20 -12.08
CA VAL A 214 1.57 11.56 -10.93
C VAL A 214 2.77 10.60 -10.89
N PRO A 215 4.01 11.09 -10.97
CA PRO A 215 5.19 10.24 -10.85
C PRO A 215 5.31 9.68 -9.43
N CYS A 216 6.02 8.57 -9.28
CA CYS A 216 6.32 7.99 -7.97
C CYS A 216 5.08 7.59 -7.14
N VAL A 217 3.98 7.21 -7.77
CA VAL A 217 2.80 6.61 -7.13
C VAL A 217 2.67 5.13 -7.49
N PHE A 218 1.85 4.40 -6.77
CA PHE A 218 1.52 3.01 -7.14
C PHE A 218 0.59 2.93 -8.32
N GLY A 219 -0.35 3.86 -8.40
CA GLY A 219 -1.32 3.91 -9.46
C GLY A 219 -2.27 5.09 -9.34
N ALA A 220 -2.87 5.42 -10.47
CA ALA A 220 -3.97 6.34 -10.65
C ALA A 220 -5.03 5.61 -11.47
N ALA A 221 -6.12 5.18 -10.86
CA ALA A 221 -7.15 4.43 -11.55
C ALA A 221 -8.53 5.05 -11.33
N LYS A 222 -9.31 5.17 -12.42
CA LYS A 222 -10.67 5.69 -12.38
C LYS A 222 -11.66 4.66 -11.92
N GLY A 223 -12.60 5.07 -11.07
CA GLY A 223 -13.75 4.23 -10.71
C GLY A 223 -13.42 3.03 -9.83
N VAL A 224 -12.23 2.99 -9.22
CA VAL A 224 -11.81 1.87 -8.37
C VAL A 224 -12.45 1.90 -6.99
N VAL A 225 -12.91 3.05 -6.50
CA VAL A 225 -13.73 3.20 -5.30
C VAL A 225 -15.04 3.88 -5.66
N TYR A 226 -14.99 5.12 -6.12
CA TYR A 226 -16.15 5.88 -6.59
C TYR A 226 -16.10 6.02 -8.11
N PRO A 227 -17.18 5.73 -8.84
CA PRO A 227 -17.16 5.62 -10.31
C PRO A 227 -16.63 6.84 -11.05
N GLU A 228 -16.89 8.04 -10.49
CA GLU A 228 -16.53 9.34 -11.09
C GLU A 228 -15.14 9.85 -10.71
N LEU A 229 -14.48 9.23 -9.73
CA LEU A 229 -13.21 9.71 -9.19
C LEU A 229 -12.03 8.84 -9.65
N TYR A 230 -10.91 9.51 -9.87
CA TYR A 230 -9.60 8.87 -9.87
C TYR A 230 -9.13 8.69 -8.43
N THR A 231 -8.53 7.57 -8.15
CA THR A 231 -7.91 7.27 -6.85
C THR A 231 -6.41 7.13 -7.04
N TYR A 232 -5.65 7.91 -6.30
CA TYR A 232 -4.19 7.95 -6.33
C TYR A 232 -3.65 7.32 -5.06
N GLU A 233 -2.67 6.43 -5.21
CA GLU A 233 -2.06 5.75 -4.07
C GLU A 233 -0.54 5.89 -4.09
N ALA A 234 0.02 6.33 -2.97
CA ALA A 234 1.46 6.34 -2.68
C ALA A 234 1.71 5.64 -1.33
N GLY A 235 2.97 5.37 -1.00
CA GLY A 235 3.27 4.71 0.26
C GLY A 235 4.69 4.90 0.75
N GLN A 236 4.89 4.60 2.04
CA GLN A 236 6.19 4.51 2.70
C GLN A 236 6.40 3.09 3.23
N ALA A 237 7.61 2.56 3.06
CA ALA A 237 7.99 1.25 3.56
C ALA A 237 8.66 1.36 4.94
N GLY A 238 8.43 0.35 5.82
CA GLY A 238 9.22 0.19 7.03
C GLY A 238 9.00 1.24 8.12
N LEU A 239 7.82 1.84 8.19
CA LEU A 239 7.50 2.86 9.17
C LEU A 239 7.47 2.28 10.60
N GLY A 240 6.48 1.45 10.92
CA GLY A 240 6.39 0.80 12.24
C GLY A 240 7.57 -0.16 12.49
N ASP A 241 8.08 -0.80 11.44
CA ASP A 241 9.26 -1.67 11.51
C ASP A 241 10.50 -0.91 12.01
N SER A 242 10.67 0.38 11.65
CA SER A 242 11.81 1.19 12.09
C SER A 242 11.76 1.47 13.59
N PHE A 243 10.56 1.71 14.13
CA PHE A 243 10.37 1.90 15.56
C PHE A 243 10.62 0.62 16.35
N ASP A 244 10.07 -0.51 15.86
CA ASP A 244 10.29 -1.82 16.45
C ASP A 244 11.75 -2.26 16.36
N TRP A 245 12.42 -2.00 15.24
CA TRP A 245 13.85 -2.26 15.09
C TRP A 245 14.67 -1.48 16.10
N PHE A 246 14.39 -0.19 16.27
CA PHE A 246 15.09 0.65 17.23
C PHE A 246 14.94 0.12 18.66
N VAL A 247 13.73 -0.20 19.07
CA VAL A 247 13.45 -0.74 20.42
C VAL A 247 14.15 -2.07 20.64
N ARG A 248 14.13 -2.99 19.67
CA ARG A 248 14.71 -4.33 19.81
C ARG A 248 16.22 -4.37 19.70
N ALA A 249 16.81 -3.54 18.83
CA ALA A 249 18.22 -3.66 18.46
C ALA A 249 19.14 -2.56 19.01
N CYS A 250 18.59 -1.39 19.35
CA CYS A 250 19.39 -0.22 19.67
C CYS A 250 19.14 0.37 21.08
N LEU A 251 18.07 -0.07 21.76
CA LEU A 251 17.69 0.53 23.02
C LEU A 251 18.47 -0.06 24.21
N PRO A 252 19.04 0.78 25.11
CA PRO A 252 19.66 0.30 26.36
C PRO A 252 18.65 -0.40 27.29
N ALA A 253 19.08 -1.48 27.95
CA ALA A 253 18.23 -2.27 28.85
C ALA A 253 17.59 -1.47 29.99
N SER A 254 18.21 -0.34 30.41
CA SER A 254 17.66 0.56 31.43
C SER A 254 16.30 1.16 31.04
N TYR A 255 16.04 1.37 29.74
CA TYR A 255 14.74 1.86 29.28
C TYR A 255 13.64 0.80 29.40
N SER A 256 13.97 -0.46 29.11
CA SER A 256 13.04 -1.57 29.34
C SER A 256 12.70 -1.75 30.81
N ALA A 257 13.71 -1.65 31.69
CA ALA A 257 13.51 -1.70 33.15
C ALA A 257 12.65 -0.54 33.65
N GLU A 258 12.92 0.70 33.19
CA GLU A 258 12.09 1.87 33.54
C GLU A 258 10.65 1.73 33.06
N ALA A 259 10.45 1.18 31.85
CA ALA A 259 9.12 0.96 31.32
C ALA A 259 8.34 -0.07 32.14
N GLU A 260 9.00 -1.17 32.53
CA GLU A 260 8.42 -2.20 33.40
C GLU A 260 8.05 -1.65 34.77
N GLU A 261 8.96 -0.90 35.45
CA GLU A 261 8.71 -0.24 36.73
C GLU A 261 7.51 0.71 36.70
N ARG A 262 7.31 1.38 35.55
CA ARG A 262 6.22 2.34 35.34
C ARG A 262 4.95 1.73 34.71
N GLU A 263 4.90 0.42 34.54
CA GLU A 263 3.78 -0.30 33.88
C GLU A 263 3.43 0.26 32.49
N LEU A 264 4.44 0.73 31.73
CA LEU A 264 4.31 1.27 30.40
C LEU A 264 4.89 0.31 29.35
N SER A 265 4.38 0.40 28.11
CA SER A 265 5.14 -0.15 27.00
C SER A 265 6.39 0.71 26.73
N VAL A 266 7.45 0.09 26.23
CA VAL A 266 8.70 0.80 25.89
C VAL A 266 8.44 1.94 24.88
N HIS A 267 7.56 1.74 23.92
CA HIS A 267 7.14 2.78 22.99
C HIS A 267 6.42 3.95 23.69
N ALA A 268 5.59 3.67 24.69
CA ALA A 268 4.92 4.72 25.47
C ALA A 268 5.92 5.55 26.27
N LEU A 269 6.91 4.91 26.90
CA LEU A 269 7.99 5.58 27.61
C LEU A 269 8.83 6.47 26.69
N LEU A 270 9.25 5.94 25.54
CA LEU A 270 10.03 6.70 24.55
C LEU A 270 9.25 7.89 24.01
N ARG A 271 7.96 7.70 23.72
CA ARG A 271 7.08 8.78 23.27
C ARG A 271 6.98 9.88 24.31
N GLU A 272 6.72 9.54 25.59
CA GLU A 272 6.64 10.53 26.68
C GLU A 272 7.93 11.35 26.80
N LYS A 273 9.10 10.69 26.70
CA LYS A 273 10.40 11.37 26.73
C LYS A 273 10.63 12.21 25.48
N ALA A 274 10.29 11.72 24.30
CA ALA A 274 10.42 12.40 23.02
C ALA A 274 9.50 13.63 22.91
N GLU A 275 8.31 13.60 23.51
CA GLU A 275 7.35 14.70 23.51
C GLU A 275 7.88 15.95 24.22
N ARG A 276 8.79 15.78 25.20
CA ARG A 276 9.41 16.87 25.95
C ARG A 276 10.46 17.65 25.17
N LEU A 277 10.95 17.08 24.06
CA LEU A 277 11.95 17.72 23.23
C LEU A 277 11.31 18.81 22.35
N ALA A 278 11.95 19.94 22.25
CA ALA A 278 11.57 20.95 21.26
C ALA A 278 11.91 20.50 19.83
N VAL A 279 11.25 21.08 18.84
CA VAL A 279 11.53 20.79 17.42
C VAL A 279 12.97 21.21 17.09
N GLY A 280 13.78 20.25 16.62
CA GLY A 280 15.18 20.46 16.25
C GLY A 280 16.16 20.46 17.43
N GLU A 281 15.70 20.26 18.68
CA GLU A 281 16.56 20.29 19.87
C GLU A 281 17.66 19.22 19.82
N SER A 282 17.35 18.04 19.32
CA SER A 282 18.32 16.92 19.22
C SER A 282 19.43 17.18 18.18
N GLY A 283 19.19 18.05 17.18
CA GLY A 283 20.07 18.21 16.02
C GLY A 283 20.14 16.98 15.15
N LEU A 284 19.24 16.00 15.34
CA LEU A 284 19.19 14.78 14.53
C LEU A 284 18.27 14.93 13.31
N LEU A 285 18.67 14.29 12.22
CA LEU A 285 17.84 14.14 11.03
C LEU A 285 17.93 12.69 10.53
N ALA A 286 16.79 12.03 10.36
CA ALA A 286 16.71 10.66 9.85
C ALA A 286 16.02 10.61 8.49
N MET A 287 16.40 9.62 7.66
CA MET A 287 15.67 9.26 6.45
C MET A 287 14.70 8.11 6.74
N ASP A 288 13.58 8.06 6.02
CA ASP A 288 12.52 7.07 6.22
C ASP A 288 12.69 5.77 5.39
N TRP A 289 13.90 5.48 4.90
CA TRP A 289 14.19 4.39 3.96
C TRP A 289 14.60 3.07 4.62
N PHE A 290 14.07 2.73 5.80
CA PHE A 290 14.44 1.49 6.52
C PHE A 290 14.16 0.21 5.73
N ASN A 291 13.16 0.22 4.84
CA ASN A 291 12.83 -0.86 3.91
C ASN A 291 12.76 -0.36 2.47
N GLY A 292 13.70 0.49 2.05
CA GLY A 292 13.72 1.11 0.73
C GLY A 292 12.74 2.29 0.58
N ASP A 293 12.66 2.85 -0.62
CA ASP A 293 11.67 3.88 -0.98
C ASP A 293 10.61 3.31 -1.92
N ARG A 294 9.39 3.16 -1.40
CA ARG A 294 8.24 2.64 -2.17
C ARG A 294 7.83 3.56 -3.31
N SER A 295 7.93 4.86 -3.12
CA SER A 295 7.57 5.84 -4.15
C SER A 295 8.51 5.77 -5.35
N LEU A 296 9.81 5.64 -5.10
CA LEU A 296 10.83 5.44 -6.15
C LEU A 296 10.85 4.00 -6.69
N LYS A 297 10.14 3.06 -6.03
CA LYS A 297 10.23 1.62 -6.31
C LYS A 297 11.67 1.13 -6.28
N ASN A 298 12.45 1.62 -5.28
CA ASN A 298 13.84 1.30 -5.06
C ASN A 298 14.06 0.64 -3.69
N ASP A 299 14.10 -0.69 -3.69
CA ASP A 299 14.35 -1.51 -2.51
C ASP A 299 15.83 -1.53 -2.10
N GLY A 300 16.71 -0.96 -2.91
CA GLY A 300 18.16 -0.85 -2.64
C GLY A 300 18.53 0.31 -1.72
N LEU A 301 17.63 1.26 -1.51
CA LEU A 301 17.86 2.36 -0.57
C LEU A 301 17.80 1.86 0.87
N SER A 302 18.63 2.47 1.72
CA SER A 302 18.67 2.21 3.16
C SER A 302 18.69 3.52 3.92
N SER A 303 18.15 3.49 5.15
CA SER A 303 18.07 4.68 6.00
C SER A 303 19.43 5.14 6.52
N MET A 304 19.47 6.38 6.99
CA MET A 304 20.58 7.01 7.69
C MET A 304 20.05 7.93 8.80
N ILE A 305 20.86 8.12 9.83
CA ILE A 305 20.62 9.10 10.90
C ILE A 305 21.85 9.98 11.00
N LEU A 306 21.68 11.30 10.81
CA LEU A 306 22.74 12.29 10.89
C LEU A 306 22.65 13.06 12.21
N GLY A 307 23.78 13.61 12.65
CA GLY A 307 23.87 14.46 13.86
C GLY A 307 24.15 13.70 15.15
N LEU A 308 24.38 12.38 15.10
CA LEU A 308 24.72 11.58 16.29
C LEU A 308 25.99 12.07 16.98
N THR A 309 25.94 12.18 18.32
CA THR A 309 27.07 12.47 19.19
C THR A 309 27.12 11.45 20.31
N VAL A 310 28.21 11.46 21.08
CA VAL A 310 28.35 10.60 22.28
C VAL A 310 27.35 10.93 23.42
N GLN A 311 26.65 12.05 23.30
CA GLN A 311 25.63 12.50 24.26
C GLN A 311 24.21 12.23 23.79
N THR A 312 24.03 11.76 22.56
CA THR A 312 22.71 11.48 21.99
C THR A 312 21.96 10.44 22.79
N LYS A 313 20.73 10.77 23.18
CA LYS A 313 19.85 9.90 23.98
C LYS A 313 18.89 9.10 23.09
N PRO A 314 18.42 7.93 23.55
CA PRO A 314 17.47 7.10 22.80
C PRO A 314 16.18 7.80 22.40
N GLU A 315 15.60 8.64 23.26
CA GLU A 315 14.40 9.40 22.94
C GLU A 315 14.60 10.42 21.81
N GLU A 316 15.82 10.96 21.65
CA GLU A 316 16.17 11.87 20.57
C GLU A 316 16.18 11.13 19.22
N ILE A 317 16.75 9.92 19.21
CA ILE A 317 16.72 9.05 18.03
C ILE A 317 15.28 8.65 17.71
N TYR A 318 14.51 8.22 18.72
CA TYR A 318 13.11 7.84 18.53
C TYR A 318 12.27 9.00 17.95
N ARG A 319 12.50 10.23 18.43
CA ARG A 319 11.88 11.44 17.88
C ARG A 319 12.26 11.66 16.42
N ALA A 320 13.53 11.54 16.07
CA ALA A 320 13.98 11.68 14.68
C ALA A 320 13.37 10.63 13.74
N LEU A 321 13.10 9.41 14.22
CA LEU A 321 12.38 8.38 13.47
C LEU A 321 10.91 8.78 13.22
N LEU A 322 10.21 9.30 14.22
CA LEU A 322 8.84 9.81 14.05
C LEU A 322 8.81 10.97 13.03
N GLU A 323 9.74 11.91 13.15
CA GLU A 323 9.86 13.06 12.27
C GLU A 323 10.19 12.66 10.83
N SER A 324 11.08 11.68 10.61
CA SER A 324 11.42 11.17 9.27
C SER A 324 10.21 10.63 8.54
N THR A 325 9.34 9.94 9.26
CA THR A 325 8.06 9.44 8.71
C THR A 325 7.17 10.59 8.24
N ALA A 326 7.06 11.65 9.05
CA ALA A 326 6.26 12.81 8.69
C ALA A 326 6.87 13.59 7.50
N TYR A 327 8.20 13.66 7.37
CA TYR A 327 8.86 14.26 6.21
C TYR A 327 8.57 13.48 4.93
N GLY A 328 8.63 12.16 4.97
CA GLY A 328 8.27 11.32 3.84
C GLY A 328 6.79 11.48 3.44
N ALA A 329 5.87 11.56 4.43
CA ALA A 329 4.46 11.86 4.20
C ALA A 329 4.26 13.23 3.53
N ARG A 330 4.95 14.27 4.02
CA ARG A 330 4.92 15.61 3.42
C ARG A 330 5.39 15.59 1.97
N ARG A 331 6.46 14.86 1.66
CA ARG A 331 6.96 14.71 0.29
C ARG A 331 5.89 14.09 -0.63
N ILE A 332 5.15 13.10 -0.14
CA ILE A 332 4.04 12.47 -0.88
C ILE A 332 2.92 13.49 -1.11
N VAL A 333 2.52 14.25 -0.09
CA VAL A 333 1.52 15.33 -0.22
C VAL A 333 1.96 16.37 -1.25
N GLU A 334 3.19 16.86 -1.14
CA GLU A 334 3.75 17.84 -2.10
C GLU A 334 3.81 17.27 -3.53
N ASN A 335 4.14 15.98 -3.70
CA ASN A 335 4.12 15.35 -5.02
C ASN A 335 2.71 15.31 -5.62
N PHE A 336 1.69 15.02 -4.84
CA PHE A 336 0.30 15.10 -5.29
C PHE A 336 -0.04 16.54 -5.72
N GLU A 337 0.23 17.54 -4.89
CA GLU A 337 -0.11 18.94 -5.14
C GLU A 337 0.64 19.53 -6.35
N GLN A 338 1.93 19.21 -6.51
CA GLN A 338 2.73 19.64 -7.66
C GLN A 338 2.19 19.08 -8.99
N ASN A 339 1.51 17.94 -8.94
CA ASN A 339 0.87 17.32 -10.10
C ASN A 339 -0.64 17.62 -10.18
N GLY A 340 -1.13 18.61 -9.42
CA GLY A 340 -2.48 19.13 -9.53
C GLY A 340 -3.55 18.38 -8.75
N ILE A 341 -3.17 17.45 -7.86
CA ILE A 341 -4.07 16.75 -6.93
C ILE A 341 -4.06 17.50 -5.60
N PHE A 342 -5.15 18.13 -5.29
CA PHE A 342 -5.30 18.91 -4.05
C PHE A 342 -5.43 17.98 -2.83
N VAL A 343 -4.74 18.32 -1.72
CA VAL A 343 -4.86 17.64 -0.42
C VAL A 343 -5.33 18.64 0.62
N ARG A 344 -6.55 18.46 1.13
CA ARG A 344 -7.17 19.35 2.12
C ARG A 344 -6.79 18.98 3.54
N ALA A 345 -7.02 17.73 3.89
CA ALA A 345 -6.82 17.17 5.23
C ALA A 345 -6.32 15.72 5.14
N ILE A 346 -5.72 15.23 6.22
CA ILE A 346 -5.25 13.85 6.34
C ILE A 346 -6.17 13.13 7.33
N CYS A 347 -6.79 12.05 6.88
CA CYS A 347 -7.55 11.14 7.74
C CYS A 347 -6.72 9.90 8.03
N ALA A 348 -6.17 9.80 9.23
CA ALA A 348 -5.29 8.73 9.66
C ALA A 348 -6.08 7.57 10.29
N THR A 349 -5.66 6.33 10.00
CA THR A 349 -6.16 5.11 10.62
C THR A 349 -5.02 4.09 10.77
N GLY A 350 -5.28 3.00 11.48
CA GLY A 350 -4.28 1.98 11.76
C GLY A 350 -3.76 2.04 13.19
N GLY A 351 -3.00 1.02 13.58
CA GLY A 351 -2.60 0.83 14.98
C GLY A 351 -1.75 1.96 15.55
N ILE A 352 -0.86 2.56 14.75
CA ILE A 352 -0.01 3.68 15.18
C ILE A 352 -0.86 4.94 15.30
N ALA A 353 -1.70 5.25 14.30
CA ALA A 353 -2.56 6.43 14.33
C ALA A 353 -3.46 6.48 15.57
N GLN A 354 -3.97 5.32 16.00
CA GLN A 354 -4.83 5.21 17.19
C GLN A 354 -4.08 5.34 18.52
N LYS A 355 -2.78 5.04 18.54
CA LYS A 355 -2.01 4.88 19.79
C LYS A 355 -0.94 5.95 20.00
N ASP A 356 -0.55 6.68 18.97
CA ASP A 356 0.56 7.63 19.03
C ASP A 356 0.13 9.08 18.71
N PRO A 357 -0.36 9.83 19.72
CA PRO A 357 -0.75 11.22 19.55
C PRO A 357 0.42 12.15 19.19
N LEU A 358 1.65 11.85 19.63
CA LEU A 358 2.83 12.65 19.30
C LEU A 358 3.11 12.56 17.80
N MET A 359 3.08 11.35 17.23
CA MET A 359 3.27 11.16 15.80
C MET A 359 2.19 11.87 14.98
N MET A 360 0.93 11.82 15.42
CA MET A 360 -0.17 12.52 14.73
C MET A 360 -0.01 14.04 14.77
N GLN A 361 0.44 14.59 15.90
CA GLN A 361 0.75 16.01 15.99
C GLN A 361 1.95 16.39 15.12
N ILE A 362 3.05 15.60 15.15
CA ILE A 362 4.20 15.82 14.26
C ILE A 362 3.76 15.79 12.78
N LEU A 363 2.91 14.84 12.39
CA LEU A 363 2.38 14.76 11.04
C LEU A 363 1.60 16.02 10.65
N ALA A 364 0.75 16.54 11.55
CA ALA A 364 0.02 17.78 11.32
C ALA A 364 0.96 18.97 11.16
N ASP A 365 1.92 19.12 12.07
CA ASP A 365 2.87 20.25 12.07
C ASP A 365 3.78 20.23 10.83
N VAL A 366 4.31 19.06 10.47
CA VAL A 366 5.22 18.88 9.31
C VAL A 366 4.49 19.10 7.99
N THR A 367 3.28 18.55 7.85
CA THR A 367 2.53 18.69 6.59
C THR A 367 1.78 20.01 6.47
N GLY A 368 1.57 20.71 7.59
CA GLY A 368 0.74 21.92 7.67
C GLY A 368 -0.73 21.63 7.34
N ARG A 369 -1.21 20.42 7.61
CA ARG A 369 -2.58 19.96 7.37
C ARG A 369 -3.22 19.49 8.65
N GLU A 370 -4.54 19.68 8.77
CA GLU A 370 -5.33 19.01 9.79
C GLU A 370 -5.17 17.51 9.65
N VAL A 371 -4.88 16.81 10.77
CA VAL A 371 -4.86 15.35 10.85
C VAL A 371 -6.01 14.88 11.73
N ARG A 372 -6.94 14.15 11.14
CA ARG A 372 -8.07 13.52 11.82
C ARG A 372 -7.76 12.04 12.01
N VAL A 373 -7.97 11.50 13.19
CA VAL A 373 -7.87 10.06 13.44
C VAL A 373 -9.28 9.48 13.40
N GLY A 374 -9.53 8.61 12.44
CA GLY A 374 -10.86 8.05 12.24
C GLY A 374 -11.35 7.22 13.42
N GLY A 375 -12.65 7.32 13.76
CA GLY A 375 -13.24 6.63 14.90
C GLY A 375 -13.46 5.12 14.73
N ALA A 376 -13.28 4.59 13.52
CA ALA A 376 -13.46 3.17 13.25
C ALA A 376 -12.18 2.38 13.57
N VAL A 377 -12.17 1.64 14.68
CA VAL A 377 -11.03 0.80 15.10
C VAL A 377 -10.69 -0.28 14.06
N GLN A 378 -11.71 -0.91 13.48
CA GLN A 378 -11.59 -1.94 12.43
C GLN A 378 -12.11 -1.38 11.10
N ALA A 379 -11.49 -0.32 10.60
CA ALA A 379 -11.95 0.41 9.42
C ALA A 379 -12.09 -0.50 8.18
N GLY A 380 -11.14 -1.41 7.93
CA GLY A 380 -11.21 -2.34 6.80
C GLY A 380 -12.44 -3.27 6.87
N ALA A 381 -12.69 -3.91 8.02
CA ALA A 381 -13.85 -4.79 8.21
C ALA A 381 -15.18 -4.01 8.10
N ARG A 382 -15.22 -2.80 8.67
CA ARG A 382 -16.39 -1.93 8.58
C ARG A 382 -16.67 -1.52 7.13
N GLY A 383 -15.65 -1.14 6.38
CA GLY A 383 -15.81 -0.79 4.97
C GLY A 383 -16.26 -1.96 4.11
N SER A 384 -15.76 -3.16 4.38
CA SER A 384 -16.26 -4.38 3.74
C SER A 384 -17.73 -4.65 4.05
N ALA A 385 -18.18 -4.42 5.30
CA ALA A 385 -19.59 -4.54 5.66
C ALA A 385 -20.46 -3.48 4.94
N ILE A 386 -19.96 -2.26 4.75
CA ILE A 386 -20.62 -1.21 3.98
C ILE A 386 -20.79 -1.62 2.51
N LEU A 387 -19.75 -2.23 1.90
CA LEU A 387 -19.87 -2.81 0.55
C LEU A 387 -20.93 -3.91 0.49
N GLY A 388 -20.96 -4.79 1.48
CA GLY A 388 -21.99 -5.82 1.60
C GLY A 388 -23.41 -5.23 1.67
N ALA A 389 -23.59 -4.12 2.40
CA ALA A 389 -24.87 -3.41 2.48
C ALA A 389 -25.31 -2.82 1.13
N VAL A 390 -24.36 -2.33 0.32
CA VAL A 390 -24.64 -1.85 -1.04
C VAL A 390 -24.99 -3.01 -1.97
N ALA A 391 -24.21 -4.09 -1.98
CA ALA A 391 -24.46 -5.29 -2.79
C ALA A 391 -25.80 -5.94 -2.43
N GLY A 392 -26.19 -5.86 -1.15
CA GLY A 392 -27.49 -6.33 -0.65
C GLY A 392 -28.66 -5.41 -0.99
N GLY A 393 -28.43 -4.25 -1.62
CA GLY A 393 -29.48 -3.30 -2.01
C GLY A 393 -30.07 -2.48 -0.87
N LEU A 394 -29.42 -2.46 0.33
CA LEU A 394 -29.84 -1.61 1.45
C LEU A 394 -29.55 -0.13 1.16
N PHE A 395 -28.57 0.16 0.33
CA PHE A 395 -28.22 1.50 -0.12
C PHE A 395 -28.05 1.53 -1.63
N ARG A 396 -28.45 2.65 -2.23
CA ARG A 396 -28.35 2.85 -3.68
C ARG A 396 -26.89 2.90 -4.18
N ASP A 397 -26.01 3.50 -3.39
CA ASP A 397 -24.62 3.74 -3.73
C ASP A 397 -23.73 3.76 -2.48
N LEU A 398 -22.43 3.66 -2.71
CA LEU A 398 -21.42 3.57 -1.66
C LEU A 398 -21.31 4.87 -0.84
N ARG A 399 -21.49 6.07 -1.46
CA ARG A 399 -21.43 7.36 -0.74
C ARG A 399 -22.52 7.47 0.32
N LYS A 400 -23.77 7.10 -0.04
CA LYS A 400 -24.89 7.12 0.91
C LYS A 400 -24.69 6.12 2.04
N ALA A 401 -24.17 4.94 1.72
CA ALA A 401 -23.86 3.95 2.74
C ALA A 401 -22.74 4.44 3.67
N SER A 402 -21.66 5.01 3.12
CA SER A 402 -20.56 5.61 3.90
C SER A 402 -21.08 6.66 4.88
N GLY A 403 -21.80 7.67 4.41
CA GLY A 403 -22.33 8.75 5.25
C GLY A 403 -23.29 8.24 6.34
N PHE A 404 -24.11 7.21 6.04
CA PHE A 404 -25.01 6.60 7.04
C PHE A 404 -24.24 5.88 8.16
N PHE A 405 -23.15 5.23 7.82
CA PHE A 405 -22.32 4.49 8.76
C PHE A 405 -21.11 5.29 9.28
N ALA A 406 -21.00 6.59 8.95
CA ALA A 406 -19.94 7.46 9.43
C ALA A 406 -19.88 7.46 10.97
N LEU A 407 -18.66 7.46 11.51
CA LEU A 407 -18.40 7.61 12.94
C LEU A 407 -17.69 8.94 13.18
N PRO A 408 -17.90 9.59 14.34
CA PRO A 408 -17.10 10.74 14.72
C PRO A 408 -15.61 10.40 14.75
N ASP A 409 -14.76 11.37 14.44
CA ASP A 409 -13.32 11.22 14.58
C ASP A 409 -12.95 10.93 16.03
N HIS A 410 -11.97 10.06 16.24
CA HIS A 410 -11.42 9.75 17.57
C HIS A 410 -10.63 10.93 18.14
N ALA A 411 -9.84 11.60 17.29
CA ALA A 411 -9.05 12.76 17.64
C ALA A 411 -8.79 13.62 16.41
N VAL A 412 -8.55 14.92 16.64
CA VAL A 412 -8.19 15.90 15.60
C VAL A 412 -6.97 16.69 16.04
N TYR A 413 -5.97 16.79 15.19
CA TYR A 413 -4.72 17.50 15.42
C TYR A 413 -4.61 18.66 14.43
N GLN A 414 -4.51 19.88 14.94
CA GLN A 414 -4.29 21.07 14.14
C GLN A 414 -2.80 21.35 14.04
N PRO A 415 -2.29 21.82 12.89
CA PRO A 415 -0.91 22.22 12.76
C PRO A 415 -0.63 23.46 13.59
N ASP A 416 0.44 23.45 14.37
CA ASP A 416 0.93 24.60 15.11
C ASP A 416 1.85 25.44 14.21
N PRO A 417 1.58 26.75 14.00
CA PRO A 417 2.35 27.58 13.06
C PRO A 417 3.83 27.76 13.44
N GLU A 418 4.15 27.81 14.75
CA GLU A 418 5.52 27.99 15.22
C GLU A 418 6.32 26.70 15.02
N ARG A 419 5.76 25.56 15.42
CA ARG A 419 6.38 24.25 15.17
C ARG A 419 6.52 23.95 13.68
N LYS A 420 5.49 24.30 12.90
CA LYS A 420 5.55 24.15 11.43
C LYS A 420 6.72 24.93 10.84
N ALA A 421 6.94 26.18 11.25
CA ALA A 421 8.04 26.98 10.75
C ALA A 421 9.41 26.35 11.04
N ARG A 422 9.58 25.75 12.24
CA ARG A 422 10.78 24.99 12.59
C ARG A 422 10.92 23.70 11.77
N TYR A 423 9.82 22.98 11.57
CA TYR A 423 9.82 21.79 10.70
C TYR A 423 10.10 22.13 9.24
N ASP A 424 9.71 23.31 8.75
CA ASP A 424 10.05 23.77 7.39
C ASP A 424 11.58 23.94 7.20
N GLU A 425 12.32 24.30 8.26
CA GLU A 425 13.78 24.36 8.23
C GLU A 425 14.39 22.93 8.13
N LEU A 426 13.97 22.02 9.00
CA LEU A 426 14.45 20.63 8.99
C LEU A 426 14.04 19.88 7.72
N TYR A 427 12.86 20.13 7.20
CA TYR A 427 12.38 19.53 5.96
C TYR A 427 13.20 19.96 4.73
N ARG A 428 13.71 21.19 4.70
CA ARG A 428 14.64 21.60 3.64
C ARG A 428 15.92 20.77 3.64
N GLU A 429 16.48 20.49 4.82
CA GLU A 429 17.64 19.62 4.96
C GLU A 429 17.31 18.17 4.56
N TYR A 430 16.14 17.65 5.00
CA TYR A 430 15.67 16.33 4.58
C TYR A 430 15.55 16.23 3.06
N ARG A 431 14.97 17.21 2.39
CA ARG A 431 14.84 17.23 0.92
C ARG A 431 16.19 17.23 0.23
N MET A 432 17.14 17.99 0.70
CA MET A 432 18.49 18.06 0.14
C MET A 432 19.16 16.66 0.23
N LEU A 433 19.06 16.00 1.37
CA LEU A 433 19.58 14.65 1.56
C LEU A 433 18.84 13.63 0.68
N TYR A 434 17.51 13.76 0.59
CA TYR A 434 16.70 12.91 -0.28
C TYR A 434 17.20 12.99 -1.74
N GLU A 435 17.33 14.18 -2.29
CA GLU A 435 17.80 14.42 -3.67
C GLU A 435 19.23 13.93 -3.90
N GLN A 436 20.09 14.01 -2.89
CA GLN A 436 21.48 13.58 -2.99
C GLN A 436 21.65 12.06 -2.95
N PHE A 437 20.90 11.37 -2.06
CA PHE A 437 21.11 9.96 -1.74
C PHE A 437 20.15 9.00 -2.44
N SER A 438 19.03 9.49 -3.02
CA SER A 438 18.08 8.66 -3.76
C SER A 438 18.49 8.36 -5.20
N ARG A 439 19.64 8.88 -5.67
CA ARG A 439 20.11 8.71 -7.05
C ARG A 439 20.46 7.27 -7.35
N GLU A 440 20.05 6.82 -8.52
CA GLU A 440 20.49 5.52 -9.05
C GLU A 440 22.03 5.47 -9.13
N ASP A 441 22.60 4.31 -8.82
CA ASP A 441 24.05 4.11 -8.65
C ASP A 441 24.73 5.00 -7.58
N GLY A 442 23.95 5.55 -6.67
CA GLY A 442 24.42 6.30 -5.52
C GLY A 442 25.17 5.43 -4.50
N VAL A 443 25.64 6.06 -3.42
CA VAL A 443 26.41 5.35 -2.37
C VAL A 443 25.57 4.24 -1.72
N LEU A 444 24.27 4.47 -1.49
CA LEU A 444 23.40 3.49 -0.86
C LEU A 444 23.18 2.25 -1.74
N ASP A 445 22.98 2.43 -3.05
CA ASP A 445 22.88 1.31 -4.00
C ASP A 445 24.19 0.49 -4.05
N ARG A 446 25.35 1.16 -4.02
CA ARG A 446 26.63 0.45 -3.97
C ARG A 446 26.81 -0.36 -2.69
N LEU A 447 26.46 0.20 -1.53
CA LEU A 447 26.50 -0.51 -0.25
C LEU A 447 25.52 -1.71 -0.24
N HIS A 448 24.33 -1.54 -0.82
CA HIS A 448 23.35 -2.63 -0.95
C HIS A 448 23.91 -3.76 -1.84
N ARG A 449 24.53 -3.44 -2.99
CA ARG A 449 25.17 -4.44 -3.85
C ARG A 449 26.27 -5.19 -3.11
N MET A 450 27.18 -4.49 -2.42
CA MET A 450 28.27 -5.11 -1.63
C MET A 450 27.71 -6.06 -0.56
N ARG A 451 26.67 -5.68 0.15
CA ARG A 451 25.98 -6.53 1.12
C ARG A 451 25.41 -7.80 0.49
N ARG A 452 24.75 -7.69 -0.68
CA ARG A 452 24.19 -8.85 -1.41
C ARG A 452 25.27 -9.79 -1.93
N GLU A 453 26.40 -9.27 -2.37
CA GLU A 453 27.53 -10.07 -2.82
C GLU A 453 28.16 -10.84 -1.65
N ALA A 454 28.40 -10.17 -0.52
CA ALA A 454 28.92 -10.81 0.69
C ALA A 454 28.00 -11.89 1.28
N SER A 455 26.67 -11.76 1.11
CA SER A 455 25.69 -12.76 1.61
C SER A 455 25.57 -14.02 0.74
N ARG A 456 26.23 -14.06 -0.43
CA ARG A 456 26.25 -15.22 -1.34
C ARG A 456 27.45 -16.15 -1.10
N HIS A 457 28.36 -15.74 -0.23
CA HIS A 457 29.49 -16.52 0.27
C HIS A 457 29.25 -17.00 1.71
#